data_435d96603d56d33baf37003601801314
#
_entry.id   435d96603d56d33baf37003601801314
#
_cell.length_a   1.000
_cell.length_b   1.000
_cell.length_c   1.000
_cell.angle_alpha   90.00
_cell.angle_beta   90.00
_cell.angle_gamma   90.00
#
_symmetry.space_group_name_H-M   'P 1'
#
loop_
_entity.id
_entity.type
_entity.pdbx_description
1 polymer ?
#
loop_
_entity_poly.entity_id
_entity_poly.type
_entity_poly.pdbx_seq_one_letter_code
_entity_poly.pdbx_strand_id
1 'polypeptide(L)'
;MFIVTISLKTDLIPKERADELFSEHRGWFIKYVDRGNFLLLGPFVDDEHAGVVVVDAKDRKELDEILSQDVYHPLGYAEYSVREFKAIMGKIS
;
A
#
# COMPACT_ATOMS: atom_id res chain seq x y z
N MET A 1 -3.80 -13.13 5.80
CA MET A 1 -2.64 -12.49 5.14
C MET A 1 -3.03 -12.04 3.74
N PHE A 2 -2.62 -10.86 3.36
CA PHE A 2 -2.98 -10.30 2.06
C PHE A 2 -1.73 -9.80 1.34
N ILE A 3 -1.76 -9.90 0.02
CA ILE A 3 -0.77 -9.24 -0.80
C ILE A 3 -1.49 -8.18 -1.63
N VAL A 4 -0.99 -6.95 -1.55
CA VAL A 4 -1.61 -5.80 -2.20
C VAL A 4 -0.60 -5.20 -3.16
N THR A 5 -1.00 -5.08 -4.42
CA THR A 5 -0.22 -4.32 -5.41
C THR A 5 -0.86 -2.95 -5.53
N ILE A 6 -0.04 -1.91 -5.38
CA ILE A 6 -0.49 -0.53 -5.49
C ILE A 6 0.16 0.08 -6.72
N SER A 7 -0.66 0.65 -7.60
CA SER A 7 -0.18 1.28 -8.82
C SER A 7 -0.71 2.72 -8.86
N LEU A 8 0.20 3.69 -8.94
CA LEU A 8 -0.18 5.09 -8.97
C LEU A 8 -0.62 5.50 -10.37
N LYS A 9 -1.71 6.27 -10.43
CA LYS A 9 -2.21 6.85 -11.69
C LYS A 9 -1.54 8.21 -11.87
N THR A 10 -0.28 8.18 -12.27
CA THR A 10 0.57 9.37 -12.30
C THR A 10 0.06 10.48 -13.19
N ASP A 11 -0.67 10.14 -14.25
CA ASP A 11 -1.29 11.10 -15.17
C ASP A 11 -2.42 11.89 -14.50
N LEU A 12 -3.00 11.39 -13.43
CA LEU A 12 -4.07 12.06 -12.69
C LEU A 12 -3.55 12.93 -11.54
N ILE A 13 -2.32 12.70 -11.09
CA ILE A 13 -1.77 13.39 -9.93
C ILE A 13 -1.29 14.77 -10.35
N PRO A 14 -1.83 15.87 -9.75
CA PRO A 14 -1.36 17.21 -10.06
C PRO A 14 0.12 17.37 -9.74
N LYS A 15 0.88 17.91 -10.68
CA LYS A 15 2.34 18.06 -10.52
C LYS A 15 2.70 18.92 -9.30
N GLU A 16 1.92 19.96 -9.05
CA GLU A 16 2.14 20.88 -7.94
C GLU A 16 1.88 20.23 -6.57
N ARG A 17 1.17 19.10 -6.54
CA ARG A 17 0.88 18.38 -5.31
C ARG A 17 1.61 17.04 -5.20
N ALA A 18 2.37 16.68 -6.22
CA ALA A 18 2.96 15.33 -6.29
C ALA A 18 3.85 15.02 -5.08
N ASP A 19 4.73 15.92 -4.71
CA ASP A 19 5.66 15.69 -3.59
C ASP A 19 4.93 15.63 -2.25
N GLU A 20 3.97 16.51 -2.03
CA GLU A 20 3.15 16.53 -0.82
C GLU A 20 2.37 15.21 -0.66
N LEU A 21 1.70 14.80 -1.72
CA LEU A 21 0.90 13.57 -1.69
C LEU A 21 1.78 12.34 -1.50
N PHE A 22 2.93 12.30 -2.15
CA PHE A 22 3.86 11.19 -1.99
C PHE A 22 4.38 11.09 -0.55
N SER A 23 4.67 12.24 0.07
CA SER A 23 5.10 12.28 1.46
C SER A 23 4.02 11.73 2.40
N GLU A 24 2.75 12.08 2.17
CA GLU A 24 1.64 11.56 2.97
C GLU A 24 1.44 10.04 2.74
N HIS A 25 1.60 9.59 1.51
CA HIS A 25 1.53 8.17 1.17
C HIS A 25 2.62 7.39 1.93
N ARG A 26 3.84 7.90 1.96
CA ARG A 26 4.94 7.28 2.72
C ARG A 26 4.64 7.26 4.22
N GLY A 27 4.04 8.33 4.75
CA GLY A 27 3.63 8.38 6.15
C GLY A 27 2.62 7.29 6.48
N TRP A 28 1.73 6.98 5.56
CA TRP A 28 0.78 5.89 5.72
C TRP A 28 1.50 4.53 5.79
N PHE A 29 2.50 4.28 4.96
CA PHE A 29 3.31 3.07 5.06
C PHE A 29 3.98 2.97 6.43
N ILE A 30 4.63 4.04 6.89
CA ILE A 30 5.33 4.06 8.17
C ILE A 30 4.37 3.73 9.31
N LYS A 31 3.19 4.35 9.31
CA LYS A 31 2.17 4.12 10.33
C LYS A 31 1.82 2.63 10.47
N TYR A 32 1.58 1.96 9.35
CA TYR A 32 1.13 0.58 9.41
C TYR A 32 2.27 -0.44 9.52
N VAL A 33 3.49 -0.07 9.14
CA VAL A 33 4.69 -0.84 9.50
C VAL A 33 4.85 -0.82 11.03
N ASP A 34 4.77 0.36 11.63
CA ASP A 34 4.92 0.51 13.09
C ASP A 34 3.83 -0.22 13.86
N ARG A 35 2.63 -0.28 13.33
CA ARG A 35 1.52 -1.03 13.94
C ARG A 35 1.61 -2.54 13.74
N GLY A 36 2.51 -3.01 12.89
CA GLY A 36 2.69 -4.43 12.61
C GLY A 36 1.78 -5.00 11.53
N ASN A 37 0.98 -4.16 10.86
CA ASN A 37 0.11 -4.62 9.78
C ASN A 37 0.88 -4.82 8.47
N PHE A 38 1.81 -3.93 8.15
CA PHE A 38 2.62 -4.04 6.92
C PHE A 38 3.92 -4.76 7.26
N LEU A 39 4.04 -6.00 6.79
CA LEU A 39 5.17 -6.86 7.12
C LEU A 39 6.36 -6.65 6.19
N LEU A 40 6.08 -6.28 4.95
CA LEU A 40 7.10 -6.11 3.92
C LEU A 40 6.48 -5.28 2.81
N LEU A 41 7.24 -4.31 2.30
CA LEU A 41 6.78 -3.53 1.15
C LEU A 41 7.96 -2.95 0.38
N GLY A 42 7.73 -2.62 -0.86
CA GLY A 42 8.71 -1.96 -1.68
C GLY A 42 8.21 -1.75 -3.11
N PRO A 43 8.85 -0.86 -3.84
CA PRO A 43 8.51 -0.64 -5.24
C PRO A 43 9.00 -1.80 -6.11
N PHE A 44 8.35 -1.99 -7.26
CA PHE A 44 8.87 -2.91 -8.25
C PHE A 44 10.13 -2.32 -8.89
N VAL A 45 11.10 -3.18 -9.18
CA VAL A 45 12.38 -2.71 -9.75
C VAL A 45 12.24 -2.19 -11.19
N ASP A 46 11.19 -2.58 -11.86
CA ASP A 46 10.91 -2.17 -13.26
C ASP A 46 9.81 -1.11 -13.36
N ASP A 47 9.23 -0.69 -12.24
CA ASP A 47 8.18 0.35 -12.22
C ASP A 47 8.18 1.05 -10.87
N GLU A 48 8.78 2.22 -10.81
CA GLU A 48 8.90 2.99 -9.56
C GLU A 48 7.56 3.54 -9.06
N HIS A 49 6.51 3.54 -9.91
CA HIS A 49 5.20 4.04 -9.56
C HIS A 49 4.25 2.92 -9.10
N ALA A 50 4.74 1.72 -9.01
CA ALA A 50 3.98 0.58 -8.52
C ALA A 50 4.82 -0.24 -7.57
N GLY A 51 4.17 -0.90 -6.63
CA GLY A 51 4.85 -1.71 -5.65
C GLY A 51 3.94 -2.72 -4.99
N VAL A 52 4.48 -3.42 -4.03
CA VAL A 52 3.78 -4.49 -3.33
C VAL A 52 3.89 -4.28 -1.83
N VAL A 53 2.83 -4.63 -1.10
CA VAL A 53 2.85 -4.70 0.35
C VAL A 53 2.20 -6.00 0.81
N VAL A 54 2.84 -6.66 1.77
CA VAL A 54 2.30 -7.86 2.43
C VAL A 54 1.66 -7.40 3.72
N VAL A 55 0.38 -7.68 3.90
CA VAL A 55 -0.43 -7.11 4.99
C VAL A 55 -0.97 -8.23 5.87
N ASP A 56 -0.77 -8.05 7.18
CA ASP A 56 -1.41 -8.85 8.20
C ASP A 56 -2.63 -8.10 8.70
N ALA A 57 -3.81 -8.55 8.29
CA ALA A 57 -5.09 -8.02 8.75
C ALA A 57 -5.99 -9.23 9.09
N LYS A 58 -6.87 -9.05 10.07
CA LYS A 58 -7.69 -10.17 10.52
C LYS A 58 -8.73 -10.61 9.49
N ASP A 59 -9.20 -9.66 8.65
CA ASP A 59 -10.16 -9.92 7.59
C ASP A 59 -10.10 -8.84 6.52
N ARG A 60 -10.89 -9.01 5.47
CA ARG A 60 -10.91 -8.05 4.36
C ARG A 60 -11.44 -6.68 4.78
N LYS A 61 -12.36 -6.64 5.75
CA LYS A 61 -12.90 -5.38 6.23
C LYS A 61 -11.81 -4.53 6.89
N GLU A 62 -10.98 -5.13 7.73
CA GLU A 62 -9.86 -4.43 8.34
C GLU A 62 -8.88 -3.94 7.26
N LEU A 63 -8.58 -4.78 6.27
CA LEU A 63 -7.71 -4.37 5.17
C LEU A 63 -8.30 -3.18 4.43
N ASP A 64 -9.59 -3.20 4.13
CA ASP A 64 -10.23 -2.09 3.41
C ASP A 64 -10.15 -0.79 4.21
N GLU A 65 -10.29 -0.86 5.53
CA GLU A 65 -10.13 0.29 6.40
C GLU A 65 -8.69 0.83 6.34
N ILE A 66 -7.70 -0.05 6.36
CA ILE A 66 -6.29 0.32 6.25
C ILE A 66 -6.01 1.00 4.91
N LEU A 67 -6.49 0.42 3.80
CA LEU A 67 -6.28 0.97 2.46
C LEU A 67 -6.97 2.33 2.31
N SER A 68 -8.12 2.53 2.94
CA SER A 68 -8.85 3.80 2.88
C SER A 68 -8.10 4.96 3.52
N GLN A 69 -7.11 4.70 4.34
CA GLN A 69 -6.29 5.73 5.00
C GLN A 69 -5.14 6.22 4.14
N ASP A 70 -4.86 5.58 3.03
CA ASP A 70 -3.86 6.09 2.08
C ASP A 70 -4.39 7.36 1.42
N VAL A 71 -3.56 8.39 1.36
CA VAL A 71 -3.95 9.70 0.81
C VAL A 71 -4.49 9.59 -0.63
N TYR A 72 -3.94 8.67 -1.41
CA TYR A 72 -4.38 8.49 -2.80
C TYR A 72 -5.74 7.79 -2.93
N HIS A 73 -6.17 7.06 -1.91
CA HIS A 73 -7.37 6.23 -2.00
C HIS A 73 -8.65 7.04 -2.25
N PRO A 74 -8.97 8.04 -1.41
CA PRO A 74 -10.19 8.82 -1.63
C PRO A 74 -10.12 9.72 -2.87
N LEU A 75 -8.91 10.02 -3.35
CA LEU A 75 -8.72 10.87 -4.52
C LEU A 75 -8.79 10.10 -5.84
N GLY A 76 -8.77 8.77 -5.77
CA GLY A 76 -8.79 7.93 -6.95
C GLY A 76 -7.48 7.93 -7.75
N TYR A 77 -6.34 8.24 -7.09
CA TYR A 77 -5.05 8.36 -7.75
C TYR A 77 -4.21 7.09 -7.72
N ALA A 78 -4.76 6.00 -7.22
CA ALA A 78 -4.06 4.71 -7.18
C ALA A 78 -5.04 3.56 -7.41
N GLU A 79 -4.52 2.48 -7.97
CA GLU A 79 -5.23 1.21 -8.05
C GLU A 79 -4.66 0.25 -7.03
N TYR A 80 -5.54 -0.51 -6.38
CA TYR A 80 -5.16 -1.50 -5.38
C TYR A 80 -5.66 -2.86 -5.83
N SER A 81 -4.72 -3.77 -6.06
CA SER A 81 -5.05 -5.16 -6.39
C SER A 81 -4.77 -6.02 -5.17
N VAL A 82 -5.80 -6.71 -4.68
CA VAL A 82 -5.73 -7.44 -3.41
C VAL A 82 -5.94 -8.92 -3.65
N ARG A 83 -5.06 -9.73 -3.05
CA ARG A 83 -5.27 -11.18 -2.99
C ARG A 83 -5.04 -11.63 -1.57
N GLU A 84 -5.94 -12.47 -1.09
CA GLU A 84 -5.75 -13.12 0.21
C GLU A 84 -5.01 -14.43 0.02
N PHE A 85 -4.12 -14.74 0.96
CA PHE A 85 -3.44 -16.02 0.97
C PHE A 85 -3.21 -16.48 2.41
N LYS A 86 -2.96 -17.75 2.56
CA LYS A 86 -2.66 -18.34 3.85
C LYS A 86 -1.17 -18.52 3.98
N ALA A 87 -0.55 -17.82 4.92
CA ALA A 87 0.87 -17.97 5.18
C ALA A 87 1.12 -19.33 5.86
N ILE A 88 1.82 -20.20 5.17
CA ILE A 88 2.13 -21.54 5.66
C ILE A 88 3.55 -21.61 6.20
N MET A 89 4.48 -20.90 5.57
CA MET A 89 5.90 -21.05 5.83
C MET A 89 6.63 -19.82 5.36
N GLY A 90 7.69 -19.44 6.04
CA GLY A 90 8.51 -18.31 5.63
C GLY A 90 9.46 -17.88 6.73
N LYS A 91 10.36 -16.96 6.36
CA LYS A 91 11.28 -16.32 7.31
C LYS A 91 11.20 -14.82 7.07
N ILE A 92 10.44 -14.13 7.93
CA ILE A 92 10.36 -12.68 7.93
C ILE A 92 10.89 -12.24 9.30
N SER A 93 11.97 -11.49 9.28
CA SER A 93 12.60 -11.01 10.52
C SER A 93 12.48 -9.51 10.63
#